data_93b0775ffc273e67b386b923433901de
#
_entry.id   93b0775ffc273e67b386b923433901de
#
_cell.length_a   1.000
_cell.length_b   1.000
_cell.length_c   1.000
_cell.angle_alpha   90.00
_cell.angle_beta   90.00
_cell.angle_gamma   90.00
#
_symmetry.space_group_name_H-M   'P 1'
#
loop_
_entity.id
_entity.type
_entity.pdbx_description
1 polymer ?
#
loop_
_entity_poly.entity_id
_entity_poly.type
_entity_poly.pdbx_seq_one_letter_code
_entity_poly.pdbx_strand_id
1 'polypeptide(L)'
;MANIKIVTDSSITIEPEVVEEYGITIVPLSVMVDGVLYSDSELGEGDFLRLMQSSKNLPKTSQPPVGVFVEIYEKLAADGAHIVSIHMSHALSGTVEAARQGATLSGADVTVIDSGFTDQAMKFQVVEAAKLAKEGADLDTVLARIEEVKEKTELYIGVSTLENLVKGGRIGRVTGLLSSLLNIRVVMEMKDHQLEPIVKGRGNKTFKKWLDELVEKLSHSKVAEIGISYAGTPEWANEMKAQLQSLVEKAIPVLETGSIIQTHTGENAFAVLVRYE
;
A
#
# COMPACT_ATOMS: atom_id res chain seq x y z
N MET A 1 -24.29 11.75 -15.87
CA MET A 1 -23.43 10.93 -15.00
C MET A 1 -22.07 11.59 -14.99
N ALA A 2 -21.46 11.73 -13.84
CA ALA A 2 -20.11 12.28 -13.77
C ALA A 2 -19.13 11.31 -14.46
N ASN A 3 -18.22 11.85 -15.27
CA ASN A 3 -17.16 11.07 -15.89
C ASN A 3 -15.93 11.18 -14.97
N ILE A 4 -15.79 10.22 -14.05
CA ILE A 4 -14.69 10.21 -13.07
C ILE A 4 -13.75 9.06 -13.41
N LYS A 5 -12.44 9.34 -13.48
CA LYS A 5 -11.38 8.33 -13.68
C LYS A 5 -10.51 8.23 -12.44
N ILE A 6 -10.18 7.01 -12.07
CA ILE A 6 -9.41 6.72 -10.86
C ILE A 6 -7.96 6.40 -11.23
N VAL A 7 -7.04 7.09 -10.56
CA VAL A 7 -5.60 6.92 -10.69
C VAL A 7 -5.02 6.58 -9.32
N THR A 8 -4.04 5.70 -9.29
CA THR A 8 -3.27 5.36 -8.08
C THR A 8 -1.81 5.10 -8.46
N ASP A 9 -0.98 4.73 -7.51
CA ASP A 9 0.42 4.35 -7.77
C ASP A 9 0.70 2.87 -7.48
N SER A 10 1.83 2.36 -7.96
CA SER A 10 2.17 0.95 -7.89
C SER A 10 2.56 0.43 -6.50
N SER A 11 2.53 1.27 -5.47
CA SER A 11 2.63 0.78 -4.09
C SER A 11 1.32 0.11 -3.59
N ILE A 12 0.27 0.16 -4.41
CA ILE A 12 -0.95 -0.61 -4.19
C ILE A 12 -0.69 -2.09 -4.45
N THR A 13 -1.25 -2.95 -3.60
CA THR A 13 -1.29 -4.39 -3.85
C THR A 13 -2.72 -4.76 -4.19
N ILE A 14 -2.97 -5.07 -5.46
CA ILE A 14 -4.31 -5.24 -6.03
C ILE A 14 -4.31 -6.33 -7.11
N GLU A 15 -5.39 -7.07 -7.21
CA GLU A 15 -5.58 -8.08 -8.23
C GLU A 15 -5.72 -7.42 -9.63
N PRO A 16 -5.03 -7.94 -10.66
CA PRO A 16 -5.12 -7.40 -12.03
C PRO A 16 -6.55 -7.33 -12.57
N GLU A 17 -7.37 -8.32 -12.23
CA GLU A 17 -8.77 -8.41 -12.65
C GLU A 17 -9.60 -7.25 -12.11
N VAL A 18 -9.31 -6.79 -10.87
CA VAL A 18 -9.98 -5.63 -10.26
C VAL A 18 -9.57 -4.33 -10.94
N VAL A 19 -8.28 -4.21 -11.29
CA VAL A 19 -7.77 -3.05 -12.04
C VAL A 19 -8.48 -2.94 -13.40
N GLU A 20 -8.59 -4.05 -14.11
CA GLU A 20 -9.24 -4.12 -15.42
C GLU A 20 -10.75 -3.88 -15.32
N GLU A 21 -11.42 -4.51 -14.35
CA GLU A 21 -12.86 -4.37 -14.14
C GLU A 21 -13.30 -2.93 -13.92
N TYR A 22 -12.52 -2.17 -13.15
CA TYR A 22 -12.87 -0.78 -12.79
C TYR A 22 -12.11 0.27 -13.59
N GLY A 23 -11.24 -0.13 -14.52
CA GLY A 23 -10.47 0.80 -15.35
C GLY A 23 -9.52 1.69 -14.55
N ILE A 24 -8.92 1.16 -13.49
CA ILE A 24 -8.01 1.90 -12.62
C ILE A 24 -6.68 2.11 -13.34
N THR A 25 -6.17 3.34 -13.35
CA THR A 25 -4.85 3.65 -13.91
C THR A 25 -3.79 3.62 -12.80
N ILE A 26 -2.77 2.80 -12.97
CA ILE A 26 -1.65 2.68 -12.02
C ILE A 26 -0.43 3.41 -12.57
N VAL A 27 0.11 4.36 -11.81
CA VAL A 27 1.35 5.08 -12.12
C VAL A 27 2.53 4.33 -11.48
N PRO A 28 3.48 3.81 -12.28
CA PRO A 28 4.55 2.99 -11.74
C PRO A 28 5.60 3.83 -11.02
N LEU A 29 5.98 3.40 -9.81
CA LEU A 29 7.23 3.77 -9.17
C LEU A 29 8.38 2.98 -9.81
N SER A 30 9.60 3.32 -9.42
CA SER A 30 10.80 2.64 -9.92
C SER A 30 11.69 2.16 -8.79
N VAL A 31 12.43 1.10 -9.05
CA VAL A 31 13.45 0.58 -8.14
C VAL A 31 14.78 0.41 -8.89
N MET A 32 15.87 0.86 -8.27
CA MET A 32 17.21 0.71 -8.81
C MET A 32 17.94 -0.41 -8.05
N VAL A 33 18.39 -1.41 -8.79
CA VAL A 33 19.18 -2.55 -8.27
C VAL A 33 20.52 -2.55 -8.95
N ASP A 34 21.61 -2.38 -8.19
CA ASP A 34 23.00 -2.36 -8.66
C ASP A 34 23.23 -1.48 -9.93
N GLY A 35 22.57 -0.32 -9.99
CA GLY A 35 22.68 0.65 -11.08
C GLY A 35 21.73 0.42 -12.25
N VAL A 36 20.92 -0.64 -12.25
CA VAL A 36 19.86 -0.89 -13.24
C VAL A 36 18.53 -0.40 -12.68
N LEU A 37 17.83 0.44 -13.44
CA LEU A 37 16.52 0.96 -13.09
C LEU A 37 15.43 0.04 -13.68
N TYR A 38 14.52 -0.40 -12.82
CA TYR A 38 13.34 -1.19 -13.18
C TYR A 38 12.08 -0.39 -12.86
N SER A 39 11.08 -0.48 -13.72
CA SER A 39 9.72 -0.11 -13.36
C SER A 39 9.14 -1.15 -12.43
N ASP A 40 8.44 -0.73 -11.38
CA ASP A 40 7.77 -1.67 -10.46
C ASP A 40 6.79 -2.61 -11.19
N SER A 41 6.16 -2.12 -12.24
CA SER A 41 5.24 -2.90 -13.10
C SER A 41 5.91 -3.96 -13.98
N GLU A 42 7.24 -3.94 -14.13
CA GLU A 42 8.00 -4.91 -14.94
C GLU A 42 8.46 -6.13 -14.14
N LEU A 43 8.32 -6.08 -12.81
CA LEU A 43 8.79 -7.11 -11.90
C LEU A 43 7.63 -8.02 -11.50
N GLY A 44 7.69 -9.28 -11.90
CA GLY A 44 6.72 -10.31 -11.53
C GLY A 44 6.91 -10.81 -10.09
N GLU A 45 5.96 -11.62 -9.63
CA GLU A 45 6.01 -12.26 -8.32
C GLU A 45 7.33 -13.02 -8.10
N GLY A 46 7.98 -12.77 -6.96
CA GLY A 46 9.26 -13.35 -6.57
C GLY A 46 10.48 -12.85 -7.35
N ASP A 47 10.32 -12.12 -8.47
CA ASP A 47 11.45 -11.62 -9.27
C ASP A 47 12.27 -10.60 -8.51
N PHE A 48 11.59 -9.63 -7.91
CA PHE A 48 12.28 -8.57 -7.17
C PHE A 48 13.05 -9.10 -5.96
N LEU A 49 12.46 -10.01 -5.20
CA LEU A 49 13.12 -10.56 -4.03
C LEU A 49 14.40 -11.30 -4.41
N ARG A 50 14.39 -12.07 -5.51
CA ARG A 50 15.60 -12.72 -6.06
C ARG A 50 16.66 -11.68 -6.48
N LEU A 51 16.26 -10.60 -7.14
CA LEU A 51 17.15 -9.49 -7.48
C LEU A 51 17.74 -8.83 -6.23
N MET A 52 16.93 -8.54 -5.23
CA MET A 52 17.36 -7.93 -3.98
C MET A 52 18.33 -8.82 -3.20
N GLN A 53 18.09 -10.13 -3.14
CA GLN A 53 18.96 -11.09 -2.48
C GLN A 53 20.32 -11.26 -3.17
N SER A 54 20.35 -11.12 -4.51
CA SER A 54 21.59 -11.22 -5.30
C SER A 54 22.33 -9.89 -5.43
N SER A 55 21.73 -8.78 -5.02
CA SER A 55 22.31 -7.45 -5.14
C SER A 55 23.43 -7.20 -4.12
N LYS A 56 24.42 -6.38 -4.50
CA LYS A 56 25.52 -5.99 -3.59
C LYS A 56 25.08 -4.99 -2.54
N ASN A 57 24.10 -4.16 -2.88
CA ASN A 57 23.57 -3.10 -2.02
C ASN A 57 22.06 -3.21 -1.94
N LEU A 58 21.46 -2.67 -0.88
CA LEU A 58 20.02 -2.53 -0.82
C LEU A 58 19.51 -1.73 -2.02
N PRO A 59 18.51 -2.21 -2.77
CA PRO A 59 17.87 -1.45 -3.83
C PRO A 59 17.37 -0.09 -3.34
N LYS A 60 17.21 0.86 -4.26
CA LYS A 60 16.71 2.20 -3.97
C LYS A 60 15.42 2.46 -4.74
N THR A 61 14.39 2.90 -4.05
CA THR A 61 13.12 3.26 -4.66
C THR A 61 13.07 4.73 -5.07
N SER A 62 12.31 5.02 -6.12
CA SER A 62 12.05 6.37 -6.59
C SER A 62 10.57 6.57 -6.86
N GLN A 63 10.04 7.73 -6.45
CA GLN A 63 8.71 8.17 -6.84
C GLN A 63 8.63 8.39 -8.36
N PRO A 64 7.44 8.35 -8.97
CA PRO A 64 7.27 8.68 -10.38
C PRO A 64 7.70 10.12 -10.64
N PRO A 65 8.38 10.40 -11.78
CA PRO A 65 8.65 11.77 -12.21
C PRO A 65 7.36 12.58 -12.41
N VAL A 66 7.40 13.88 -12.11
CA VAL A 66 6.23 14.77 -12.28
C VAL A 66 5.68 14.72 -13.71
N GLY A 67 6.58 14.64 -14.75
CA GLY A 67 6.19 14.55 -16.14
C GLY A 67 5.31 13.35 -16.48
N VAL A 68 5.51 12.21 -15.80
CA VAL A 68 4.66 11.02 -15.99
C VAL A 68 3.23 11.30 -15.53
N PHE A 69 3.04 12.00 -14.42
CA PHE A 69 1.72 12.43 -13.98
C PHE A 69 1.07 13.42 -14.95
N VAL A 70 1.83 14.37 -15.48
CA VAL A 70 1.33 15.33 -16.49
C VAL A 70 0.78 14.57 -17.70
N GLU A 71 1.57 13.69 -18.31
CA GLU A 71 1.16 12.91 -19.48
C GLU A 71 -0.09 12.04 -19.22
N ILE A 72 -0.15 11.39 -18.05
CA ILE A 72 -1.31 10.55 -17.68
C ILE A 72 -2.56 11.42 -17.50
N TYR A 73 -2.45 12.54 -16.77
CA TYR A 73 -3.59 13.40 -16.51
C TYR A 73 -4.11 14.08 -17.78
N GLU A 74 -3.24 14.59 -18.65
CA GLU A 74 -3.64 15.13 -19.96
C GLU A 74 -4.38 14.09 -20.80
N LYS A 75 -3.84 12.87 -20.86
CA LYS A 75 -4.46 11.76 -21.61
C LYS A 75 -5.84 11.39 -21.05
N LEU A 76 -5.96 11.28 -19.72
CA LEU A 76 -7.20 10.88 -19.07
C LEU A 76 -8.26 11.99 -19.12
N ALA A 77 -7.87 13.26 -19.10
CA ALA A 77 -8.78 14.39 -19.17
C ALA A 77 -9.24 14.74 -20.59
N ALA A 78 -8.72 14.09 -21.64
CA ALA A 78 -9.02 14.43 -23.04
C ALA A 78 -10.51 14.35 -23.43
N ASP A 79 -11.31 13.57 -22.70
CA ASP A 79 -12.75 13.45 -22.85
C ASP A 79 -13.57 14.26 -21.83
N GLY A 80 -12.90 15.19 -21.11
CA GLY A 80 -13.53 16.04 -20.09
C GLY A 80 -13.79 15.32 -18.76
N ALA A 81 -13.08 14.21 -18.49
CA ALA A 81 -13.20 13.51 -17.22
C ALA A 81 -12.58 14.30 -16.07
N HIS A 82 -13.20 14.20 -14.88
CA HIS A 82 -12.55 14.54 -13.61
C HIS A 82 -11.69 13.35 -13.16
N ILE A 83 -10.48 13.62 -12.68
CA ILE A 83 -9.55 12.59 -12.23
C ILE A 83 -9.47 12.62 -10.70
N VAL A 84 -9.70 11.48 -10.06
CA VAL A 84 -9.45 11.27 -8.63
C VAL A 84 -8.20 10.42 -8.52
N SER A 85 -7.10 11.01 -8.01
CA SER A 85 -5.77 10.41 -7.97
C SER A 85 -5.35 10.15 -6.53
N ILE A 86 -5.37 8.87 -6.12
CA ILE A 86 -5.20 8.42 -4.73
C ILE A 86 -3.83 7.77 -4.61
N HIS A 87 -2.98 8.32 -3.74
CA HIS A 87 -1.58 7.90 -3.64
C HIS A 87 -1.17 7.49 -2.22
N MET A 88 -0.06 6.75 -2.16
CA MET A 88 0.53 6.34 -0.89
C MET A 88 0.85 7.54 0.01
N SER A 89 0.84 7.30 1.32
CA SER A 89 1.07 8.33 2.33
C SER A 89 2.34 9.14 2.07
N HIS A 90 2.21 10.48 2.17
CA HIS A 90 3.34 11.42 2.10
C HIS A 90 4.44 11.12 3.13
N ALA A 91 4.10 10.45 4.22
CA ALA A 91 5.06 10.02 5.23
C ALA A 91 6.05 8.97 4.68
N LEU A 92 5.65 8.17 3.70
CA LEU A 92 6.45 7.09 3.13
C LEU A 92 7.18 7.50 1.85
N SER A 93 6.55 8.37 1.04
CA SER A 93 7.07 8.78 -0.27
C SER A 93 6.60 10.17 -0.67
N GLY A 94 7.39 10.85 -1.52
CA GLY A 94 6.98 12.09 -2.17
C GLY A 94 6.02 11.92 -3.35
N THR A 95 5.47 10.72 -3.58
CA THR A 95 4.60 10.42 -4.74
C THR A 95 3.38 11.33 -4.80
N VAL A 96 2.69 11.54 -3.68
CA VAL A 96 1.51 12.43 -3.64
C VAL A 96 1.86 13.88 -4.00
N GLU A 97 3.03 14.36 -3.63
CA GLU A 97 3.49 15.72 -4.01
C GLU A 97 3.84 15.80 -5.49
N ALA A 98 4.47 14.77 -6.05
CA ALA A 98 4.71 14.69 -7.50
C ALA A 98 3.39 14.67 -8.28
N ALA A 99 2.38 13.96 -7.79
CA ALA A 99 1.03 13.94 -8.36
C ALA A 99 0.36 15.33 -8.31
N ARG A 100 0.46 16.06 -7.19
CA ARG A 100 -0.06 17.43 -7.06
C ARG A 100 0.60 18.41 -8.03
N GLN A 101 1.93 18.33 -8.17
CA GLN A 101 2.64 19.12 -9.16
C GLN A 101 2.23 18.75 -10.59
N GLY A 102 2.09 17.46 -10.89
CA GLY A 102 1.59 16.98 -12.18
C GLY A 102 0.20 17.49 -12.50
N ALA A 103 -0.72 17.49 -11.53
CA ALA A 103 -2.07 18.03 -11.66
C ALA A 103 -2.04 19.53 -12.00
N THR A 104 -1.19 20.31 -11.31
CA THR A 104 -1.04 21.74 -11.58
C THR A 104 -0.49 22.02 -12.98
N LEU A 105 0.50 21.25 -13.42
CA LEU A 105 1.17 21.47 -14.71
C LEU A 105 0.37 20.98 -15.90
N SER A 106 -0.41 19.90 -15.76
CA SER A 106 -1.27 19.38 -16.83
C SER A 106 -2.46 20.29 -17.15
N GLY A 107 -2.88 21.12 -16.19
CA GLY A 107 -4.11 21.91 -16.33
C GLY A 107 -5.40 21.07 -16.38
N ALA A 108 -5.32 19.76 -16.15
CA ALA A 108 -6.44 18.85 -16.08
C ALA A 108 -7.24 19.04 -14.77
N ASP A 109 -8.51 18.64 -14.78
CA ASP A 109 -9.35 18.66 -13.58
C ASP A 109 -9.06 17.42 -12.72
N VAL A 110 -8.17 17.59 -11.72
CA VAL A 110 -7.63 16.50 -10.89
C VAL A 110 -7.78 16.82 -9.42
N THR A 111 -8.37 15.89 -8.66
CA THR A 111 -8.32 15.87 -7.19
C THR A 111 -7.28 14.84 -6.75
N VAL A 112 -6.19 15.31 -6.11
CA VAL A 112 -5.12 14.45 -5.58
C VAL A 112 -5.32 14.20 -4.09
N ILE A 113 -5.36 12.92 -3.71
CA ILE A 113 -5.63 12.45 -2.34
C ILE A 113 -4.42 11.72 -1.78
N ASP A 114 -4.04 12.09 -0.56
CA ASP A 114 -3.14 11.30 0.28
C ASP A 114 -3.97 10.24 1.01
N SER A 115 -3.79 8.98 0.64
CA SER A 115 -4.54 7.88 1.26
C SER A 115 -4.25 7.71 2.75
N GLY A 116 -3.14 8.25 3.24
CA GLY A 116 -2.63 7.96 4.59
C GLY A 116 -2.01 6.56 4.74
N PHE A 117 -2.08 5.73 3.71
CA PHE A 117 -1.70 4.33 3.69
C PHE A 117 -0.82 3.96 2.50
N THR A 118 -0.67 2.69 2.26
CA THR A 118 -0.10 2.01 1.10
C THR A 118 -0.71 0.62 1.00
N ASP A 119 -0.27 -0.20 0.04
CA ASP A 119 -0.65 -1.61 -0.07
C ASP A 119 -2.18 -1.80 -0.20
N GLN A 120 -2.76 -2.88 0.34
CA GLN A 120 -4.19 -3.14 0.27
C GLN A 120 -5.05 -2.16 1.10
N ALA A 121 -4.47 -1.43 2.09
CA ALA A 121 -5.21 -0.37 2.79
C ALA A 121 -5.53 0.80 1.85
N MET A 122 -4.62 1.14 0.95
CA MET A 122 -4.88 2.10 -0.13
C MET A 122 -5.84 1.50 -1.16
N LYS A 123 -5.75 0.19 -1.47
CA LYS A 123 -6.67 -0.51 -2.35
C LYS A 123 -8.12 -0.37 -1.90
N PHE A 124 -8.43 -0.45 -0.60
CA PHE A 124 -9.80 -0.29 -0.12
C PHE A 124 -10.41 1.05 -0.55
N GLN A 125 -9.66 2.14 -0.46
CA GLN A 125 -10.10 3.48 -0.89
C GLN A 125 -10.26 3.54 -2.42
N VAL A 126 -9.26 3.05 -3.15
CA VAL A 126 -9.21 3.08 -4.62
C VAL A 126 -10.38 2.29 -5.23
N VAL A 127 -10.65 1.09 -4.72
CA VAL A 127 -11.71 0.22 -5.24
C VAL A 127 -13.10 0.78 -4.93
N GLU A 128 -13.35 1.31 -3.74
CA GLU A 128 -14.63 1.91 -3.40
C GLU A 128 -14.89 3.19 -4.23
N ALA A 129 -13.86 4.02 -4.45
CA ALA A 129 -13.94 5.17 -5.35
C ALA A 129 -14.27 4.74 -6.79
N ALA A 130 -13.59 3.70 -7.28
CA ALA A 130 -13.77 3.21 -8.65
C ALA A 130 -15.14 2.58 -8.88
N LYS A 131 -15.70 1.88 -7.89
CA LYS A 131 -17.09 1.37 -7.93
C LYS A 131 -18.08 2.50 -8.08
N LEU A 132 -18.02 3.52 -7.21
CA LEU A 132 -18.92 4.67 -7.25
C LEU A 132 -18.77 5.46 -8.56
N ALA A 133 -17.55 5.64 -9.06
CA ALA A 133 -17.32 6.27 -10.35
C ALA A 133 -17.96 5.48 -11.51
N LYS A 134 -17.85 4.16 -11.50
CA LYS A 134 -18.49 3.27 -12.49
C LYS A 134 -20.01 3.30 -12.42
N GLU A 135 -20.58 3.48 -11.23
CA GLU A 135 -22.02 3.65 -11.00
C GLU A 135 -22.53 5.05 -11.37
N GLY A 136 -21.61 5.99 -11.69
CA GLY A 136 -21.92 7.36 -12.10
C GLY A 136 -22.25 8.32 -10.96
N ALA A 137 -21.74 8.03 -9.75
CA ALA A 137 -21.84 8.92 -8.62
C ALA A 137 -21.15 10.27 -8.90
N ASP A 138 -21.56 11.32 -8.20
CA ASP A 138 -20.90 12.62 -8.28
C ASP A 138 -19.57 12.62 -7.49
N LEU A 139 -18.76 13.66 -7.72
CA LEU A 139 -17.45 13.79 -7.12
C LEU A 139 -17.52 13.85 -5.59
N ASP A 140 -18.46 14.62 -5.04
CA ASP A 140 -18.58 14.78 -3.58
C ASP A 140 -18.89 13.44 -2.89
N THR A 141 -19.75 12.63 -3.51
CA THR A 141 -20.08 11.27 -3.04
C THR A 141 -18.83 10.37 -3.05
N VAL A 142 -18.03 10.41 -4.14
CA VAL A 142 -16.78 9.64 -4.24
C VAL A 142 -15.77 10.08 -3.18
N LEU A 143 -15.56 11.38 -3.00
CA LEU A 143 -14.61 11.91 -2.03
C LEU A 143 -15.02 11.60 -0.58
N ALA A 144 -16.31 11.75 -0.26
CA ALA A 144 -16.83 11.39 1.07
C ALA A 144 -16.62 9.91 1.38
N ARG A 145 -16.81 9.01 0.38
CA ARG A 145 -16.57 7.58 0.56
C ARG A 145 -15.11 7.24 0.78
N ILE A 146 -14.20 7.90 0.07
CA ILE A 146 -12.75 7.71 0.27
C ILE A 146 -12.36 8.06 1.72
N GLU A 147 -12.83 9.19 2.23
CA GLU A 147 -12.52 9.60 3.61
C GLU A 147 -13.14 8.65 4.63
N GLU A 148 -14.40 8.23 4.45
CA GLU A 148 -15.03 7.22 5.31
C GLU A 148 -14.23 5.91 5.34
N VAL A 149 -13.80 5.41 4.19
CA VAL A 149 -13.00 4.19 4.10
C VAL A 149 -11.66 4.37 4.81
N LYS A 150 -11.02 5.53 4.62
CA LYS A 150 -9.75 5.86 5.27
C LYS A 150 -9.87 5.85 6.80
N GLU A 151 -10.89 6.50 7.36
CA GLU A 151 -11.14 6.57 8.81
C GLU A 151 -11.41 5.19 9.42
N LYS A 152 -11.98 4.28 8.64
CA LYS A 152 -12.34 2.92 9.06
C LYS A 152 -11.28 1.87 8.72
N THR A 153 -10.09 2.28 8.31
CA THR A 153 -9.02 1.37 7.88
C THR A 153 -7.86 1.36 8.88
N GLU A 154 -7.39 0.17 9.20
CA GLU A 154 -6.15 -0.08 9.95
C GLU A 154 -5.17 -0.86 9.08
N LEU A 155 -3.89 -0.51 9.19
CA LEU A 155 -2.79 -1.19 8.52
C LEU A 155 -1.75 -1.60 9.56
N TYR A 156 -1.48 -2.91 9.63
CA TYR A 156 -0.45 -3.51 10.46
C TYR A 156 0.65 -4.08 9.58
N ILE A 157 1.90 -3.77 9.91
CA ILE A 157 3.09 -4.25 9.18
C ILE A 157 4.00 -5.01 10.15
N GLY A 158 4.24 -6.28 9.86
CA GLY A 158 5.20 -7.10 10.58
C GLY A 158 6.51 -7.21 9.79
N VAL A 159 7.63 -6.89 10.43
CA VAL A 159 8.97 -7.04 9.84
C VAL A 159 9.85 -7.93 10.69
N SER A 160 10.62 -8.82 10.03
CA SER A 160 11.52 -9.74 10.69
C SER A 160 12.84 -9.07 11.13
N THR A 161 13.16 -7.92 10.56
CA THR A 161 14.31 -7.07 10.88
C THR A 161 14.00 -5.62 10.55
N LEU A 162 14.65 -4.68 11.21
CA LEU A 162 14.58 -3.25 10.91
C LEU A 162 15.63 -2.81 9.88
N GLU A 163 16.46 -3.72 9.40
CA GLU A 163 17.61 -3.39 8.56
C GLU A 163 17.20 -2.66 7.27
N ASN A 164 16.17 -3.15 6.58
CA ASN A 164 15.68 -2.54 5.35
C ASN A 164 15.09 -1.14 5.59
N LEU A 165 14.33 -0.95 6.68
CA LEU A 165 13.81 0.37 7.07
C LEU A 165 14.93 1.36 7.39
N VAL A 166 15.99 0.92 8.05
CA VAL A 166 17.16 1.75 8.38
C VAL A 166 17.93 2.12 7.12
N LYS A 167 18.34 1.13 6.32
CA LYS A 167 19.08 1.34 5.06
C LYS A 167 18.28 2.11 4.03
N GLY A 168 16.98 1.89 3.98
CA GLY A 168 16.05 2.59 3.09
C GLY A 168 15.67 4.00 3.57
N GLY A 169 16.11 4.42 4.76
CA GLY A 169 15.83 5.75 5.31
C GLY A 169 14.41 5.97 5.84
N ARG A 170 13.57 4.94 5.93
CA ARG A 170 12.19 4.99 6.44
C ARG A 170 12.09 4.69 7.93
N ILE A 171 13.18 4.30 8.58
CA ILE A 171 13.21 4.12 10.05
C ILE A 171 12.84 5.38 10.83
N GLY A 172 13.13 6.58 10.30
CA GLY A 172 12.73 7.85 10.91
C GLY A 172 11.21 8.10 10.95
N ARG A 173 10.43 7.27 10.24
CA ARG A 173 8.97 7.26 10.30
C ARG A 173 8.43 6.31 11.38
N VAL A 174 9.31 5.53 12.01
CA VAL A 174 8.96 4.60 13.09
C VAL A 174 9.24 5.27 14.43
N THR A 175 8.19 5.56 15.17
CA THR A 175 8.32 6.24 16.45
C THR A 175 8.98 5.36 17.52
N GLY A 176 9.87 5.93 18.31
CA GLY A 176 10.42 5.27 19.51
C GLY A 176 11.27 4.00 19.26
N LEU A 177 11.79 3.79 18.05
CA LEU A 177 12.77 2.75 17.77
C LEU A 177 14.16 3.35 17.57
N LEU A 178 15.15 2.72 18.22
CA LEU A 178 16.56 3.04 18.03
C LEU A 178 17.13 2.17 16.90
N SER A 179 17.88 2.77 16.01
CA SER A 179 18.57 2.07 14.90
C SER A 179 19.54 0.97 15.34
N SER A 180 19.88 0.89 16.62
CA SER A 180 20.72 -0.18 17.19
C SER A 180 20.00 -1.52 17.38
N LEU A 181 18.67 -1.57 17.23
CA LEU A 181 17.85 -2.77 17.44
C LEU A 181 17.50 -3.46 16.11
N LEU A 182 18.47 -3.71 15.23
CA LEU A 182 18.23 -4.23 13.89
C LEU A 182 17.58 -5.63 13.88
N ASN A 183 18.04 -6.53 14.77
CA ASN A 183 17.63 -7.94 14.78
C ASN A 183 16.47 -8.22 15.74
N ILE A 184 15.41 -7.43 15.65
CA ILE A 184 14.17 -7.66 16.39
C ILE A 184 12.99 -7.79 15.40
N ARG A 185 12.01 -8.57 15.79
CA ARG A 185 10.72 -8.63 15.12
C ARG A 185 9.82 -7.55 15.67
N VAL A 186 9.20 -6.82 14.78
CA VAL A 186 8.34 -5.70 15.14
C VAL A 186 7.04 -5.81 14.33
N VAL A 187 5.93 -5.61 15.01
CA VAL A 187 4.67 -5.24 14.34
C VAL A 187 4.42 -3.77 14.60
N MET A 188 4.14 -3.05 13.55
CA MET A 188 3.86 -1.62 13.54
C MET A 188 2.44 -1.38 13.03
N GLU A 189 1.76 -0.39 13.56
CA GLU A 189 0.51 0.14 13.05
C GLU A 189 0.78 1.47 12.32
N MET A 190 0.17 1.66 11.16
CA MET A 190 0.18 2.96 10.48
C MET A 190 -0.91 3.84 11.07
N LYS A 191 -0.51 4.90 11.77
CA LYS A 191 -1.42 5.82 12.44
C LYS A 191 -0.92 7.26 12.32
N ASP A 192 -1.82 8.18 12.01
CA ASP A 192 -1.49 9.60 11.88
C ASP A 192 -0.23 9.87 11.04
N HIS A 193 -0.10 9.17 9.91
CA HIS A 193 1.07 9.20 9.00
C HIS A 193 2.40 8.76 9.64
N GLN A 194 2.35 7.96 10.71
CA GLN A 194 3.53 7.40 11.37
C GLN A 194 3.40 5.88 11.51
N LEU A 195 4.54 5.21 11.58
CA LEU A 195 4.60 3.79 11.91
C LEU A 195 4.84 3.65 13.41
N GLU A 196 3.82 3.25 14.16
CA GLU A 196 3.90 3.06 15.60
C GLU A 196 4.17 1.59 15.94
N PRO A 197 5.30 1.26 16.58
CA PRO A 197 5.56 -0.11 17.02
C PRO A 197 4.61 -0.50 18.14
N ILE A 198 3.77 -1.51 17.88
CA ILE A 198 2.81 -2.03 18.86
C ILE A 198 3.32 -3.31 19.54
N VAL A 199 4.14 -4.11 18.83
CA VAL A 199 4.77 -5.32 19.39
C VAL A 199 6.23 -5.38 18.99
N LYS A 200 7.10 -5.74 19.94
CA LYS A 200 8.54 -5.94 19.75
C LYS A 200 8.96 -7.23 20.42
N GLY A 201 9.81 -8.02 19.78
CA GLY A 201 10.30 -9.25 20.37
C GLY A 201 11.36 -9.96 19.55
N ARG A 202 11.76 -11.14 20.04
CA ARG A 202 12.71 -12.02 19.36
C ARG A 202 12.04 -13.36 19.06
N GLY A 203 12.20 -13.84 17.82
CA GLY A 203 11.67 -15.13 17.40
C GLY A 203 10.19 -15.12 16.96
N ASN A 204 9.74 -16.24 16.39
CA ASN A 204 8.44 -16.37 15.73
C ASN A 204 7.23 -16.24 16.66
N LYS A 205 7.41 -16.50 17.95
CA LYS A 205 6.34 -16.34 18.96
C LYS A 205 5.82 -14.90 19.03
N THR A 206 6.65 -13.90 18.66
CA THR A 206 6.27 -12.49 18.66
C THR A 206 5.06 -12.23 17.73
N PHE A 207 5.12 -12.75 16.51
CA PHE A 207 4.05 -12.56 15.53
C PHE A 207 2.80 -13.40 15.86
N LYS A 208 2.99 -14.64 16.37
CA LYS A 208 1.86 -15.48 16.78
C LYS A 208 1.06 -14.85 17.90
N LYS A 209 1.73 -14.35 18.94
CA LYS A 209 1.05 -13.67 20.07
C LYS A 209 0.29 -12.43 19.58
N TRP A 210 0.90 -11.63 18.71
CA TRP A 210 0.21 -10.48 18.14
C TRP A 210 -1.03 -10.88 17.31
N LEU A 211 -0.93 -11.95 16.53
CA LEU A 211 -2.05 -12.45 15.74
C LEU A 211 -3.21 -12.89 16.63
N ASP A 212 -2.92 -13.63 17.72
CA ASP A 212 -3.93 -14.05 18.70
C ASP A 212 -4.65 -12.83 19.31
N GLU A 213 -3.91 -11.76 19.65
CA GLU A 213 -4.46 -10.50 20.16
C GLU A 213 -5.29 -9.76 19.09
N LEU A 214 -4.88 -9.80 17.83
CA LEU A 214 -5.64 -9.21 16.72
C LEU A 214 -6.95 -9.99 16.47
N VAL A 215 -6.92 -11.32 16.46
CA VAL A 215 -8.10 -12.17 16.32
C VAL A 215 -9.12 -11.86 17.42
N GLU A 216 -8.66 -11.75 18.65
CA GLU A 216 -9.53 -11.38 19.79
C GLU A 216 -10.14 -9.97 19.59
N LYS A 217 -9.34 -8.97 19.22
CA LYS A 217 -9.82 -7.61 18.91
C LYS A 217 -10.91 -7.63 17.83
N LEU A 218 -10.66 -8.33 16.73
CA LEU A 218 -11.55 -8.36 15.57
C LEU A 218 -12.83 -9.17 15.84
N SER A 219 -12.78 -10.18 16.73
CA SER A 219 -13.97 -10.97 17.11
C SER A 219 -15.07 -10.13 17.77
N HIS A 220 -14.71 -8.98 18.32
CA HIS A 220 -15.63 -8.02 18.95
C HIS A 220 -15.95 -6.81 18.04
N SER A 221 -15.53 -6.84 16.78
CA SER A 221 -15.66 -5.74 15.82
C SER A 221 -16.48 -6.16 14.61
N LYS A 222 -17.12 -5.20 13.95
CA LYS A 222 -17.75 -5.43 12.66
C LYS A 222 -16.73 -5.15 11.55
N VAL A 223 -16.23 -6.21 10.94
CA VAL A 223 -15.20 -6.16 9.91
C VAL A 223 -15.84 -6.29 8.54
N ALA A 224 -15.66 -5.28 7.69
CA ALA A 224 -16.15 -5.26 6.33
C ALA A 224 -15.25 -6.05 5.36
N GLU A 225 -13.93 -5.94 5.51
CA GLU A 225 -12.96 -6.69 4.71
C GLU A 225 -11.57 -6.72 5.37
N ILE A 226 -10.82 -7.76 5.04
CA ILE A 226 -9.42 -7.95 5.43
C ILE A 226 -8.60 -8.24 4.17
N GLY A 227 -7.39 -7.69 4.10
CA GLY A 227 -6.35 -8.06 3.14
C GLY A 227 -5.11 -8.55 3.87
N ILE A 228 -4.38 -9.47 3.27
CA ILE A 228 -3.09 -9.93 3.78
C ILE A 228 -2.07 -9.81 2.65
N SER A 229 -0.97 -9.10 2.92
CA SER A 229 0.15 -8.98 2.00
C SER A 229 1.39 -9.62 2.59
N TYR A 230 2.27 -10.15 1.74
CA TYR A 230 3.51 -10.81 2.17
C TYR A 230 4.67 -10.47 1.24
N ALA A 231 5.90 -10.67 1.74
CA ALA A 231 7.14 -10.55 0.97
C ALA A 231 7.91 -11.88 1.10
N GLY A 232 8.06 -12.60 0.00
CA GLY A 232 8.74 -13.90 -0.06
C GLY A 232 7.79 -15.07 -0.11
N THR A 233 7.65 -15.84 0.97
CA THR A 233 6.82 -17.04 0.95
C THR A 233 5.46 -16.81 1.59
N PRO A 234 4.37 -17.41 1.06
CA PRO A 234 3.01 -17.18 1.52
C PRO A 234 2.59 -17.98 2.75
N GLU A 235 3.44 -18.86 3.29
CA GLU A 235 3.04 -19.82 4.34
C GLU A 235 2.48 -19.10 5.57
N TRP A 236 3.19 -18.10 6.09
CA TRP A 236 2.72 -17.34 7.25
C TRP A 236 1.46 -16.53 6.93
N ALA A 237 1.38 -15.95 5.74
CA ALA A 237 0.19 -15.23 5.29
C ALA A 237 -1.05 -16.16 5.21
N ASN A 238 -0.88 -17.39 4.75
CA ASN A 238 -1.94 -18.40 4.73
C ASN A 238 -2.33 -18.90 6.14
N GLU A 239 -1.38 -19.01 7.07
CA GLU A 239 -1.69 -19.28 8.49
C GLU A 239 -2.54 -18.16 9.09
N MET A 240 -2.20 -16.89 8.84
CA MET A 240 -2.99 -15.74 9.27
C MET A 240 -4.39 -15.75 8.66
N LYS A 241 -4.50 -15.99 7.34
CA LYS A 241 -5.80 -16.12 6.67
C LYS A 241 -6.68 -17.17 7.32
N ALA A 242 -6.14 -18.35 7.62
CA ALA A 242 -6.90 -19.44 8.23
C ALA A 242 -7.53 -19.03 9.58
N GLN A 243 -6.86 -18.17 10.36
CA GLN A 243 -7.38 -17.69 11.64
C GLN A 243 -8.35 -16.50 11.49
N LEU A 244 -8.13 -15.65 10.49
CA LEU A 244 -8.90 -14.41 10.31
C LEU A 244 -10.16 -14.58 9.44
N GLN A 245 -10.22 -15.61 8.58
CA GLN A 245 -11.28 -15.77 7.58
C GLN A 245 -12.68 -15.86 8.19
N SER A 246 -12.83 -16.45 9.39
CA SER A 246 -14.13 -16.56 10.05
C SER A 246 -14.68 -15.25 10.62
N LEU A 247 -13.85 -14.19 10.65
CA LEU A 247 -14.17 -12.87 11.18
C LEU A 247 -14.74 -11.90 10.13
N VAL A 248 -14.74 -12.32 8.87
CA VAL A 248 -15.19 -11.50 7.74
C VAL A 248 -15.90 -12.37 6.70
N GLU A 249 -16.97 -11.84 6.10
CA GLU A 249 -17.75 -12.59 5.10
C GLU A 249 -17.00 -12.73 3.77
N LYS A 250 -16.30 -11.67 3.35
CA LYS A 250 -15.53 -11.67 2.11
C LYS A 250 -14.31 -12.60 2.21
N ALA A 251 -13.99 -13.26 1.11
CA ALA A 251 -12.73 -14.00 1.01
C ALA A 251 -11.54 -13.05 1.22
N ILE A 252 -10.62 -13.43 2.11
CA ILE A 252 -9.42 -12.64 2.37
C ILE A 252 -8.41 -12.89 1.23
N PRO A 253 -8.05 -11.87 0.43
CA PRO A 253 -6.98 -11.97 -0.54
C PRO A 253 -5.62 -12.06 0.19
N VAL A 254 -4.76 -12.97 -0.30
CA VAL A 254 -3.36 -13.12 0.13
C VAL A 254 -2.50 -12.83 -1.09
N LEU A 255 -1.82 -11.69 -1.09
CA LEU A 255 -1.10 -11.18 -2.26
C LEU A 255 0.36 -10.88 -1.91
N GLU A 256 1.27 -11.15 -2.85
CA GLU A 256 2.64 -10.68 -2.71
C GLU A 256 2.67 -9.16 -2.90
N THR A 257 3.33 -8.42 -1.97
CA THR A 257 3.48 -6.97 -2.10
C THR A 257 4.56 -6.62 -3.13
N GLY A 258 4.46 -5.43 -3.75
CA GLY A 258 5.35 -4.99 -4.82
C GLY A 258 6.78 -4.66 -4.36
N SER A 259 7.68 -4.45 -5.34
CA SER A 259 9.12 -4.20 -5.14
C SER A 259 9.40 -2.98 -4.26
N ILE A 260 8.54 -1.98 -4.33
CA ILE A 260 8.66 -0.74 -3.53
C ILE A 260 8.56 -1.04 -2.05
N ILE A 261 7.53 -1.79 -1.65
CA ILE A 261 7.30 -2.17 -0.26
C ILE A 261 8.38 -3.15 0.21
N GLN A 262 8.67 -4.20 -0.59
CA GLN A 262 9.70 -5.21 -0.27
C GLN A 262 11.09 -4.60 -0.03
N THR A 263 11.47 -3.55 -0.78
CA THR A 263 12.73 -2.83 -0.58
C THR A 263 12.88 -2.33 0.87
N HIS A 264 11.82 -1.79 1.45
CA HIS A 264 11.83 -1.17 2.77
C HIS A 264 11.48 -2.12 3.91
N THR A 265 10.70 -3.15 3.65
CA THR A 265 10.25 -4.11 4.67
C THR A 265 11.14 -5.35 4.75
N GLY A 266 11.75 -5.74 3.62
CA GLY A 266 12.59 -6.93 3.50
C GLY A 266 11.80 -8.23 3.39
N GLU A 267 12.55 -9.32 3.25
CA GLU A 267 12.01 -10.67 3.17
C GLU A 267 11.29 -11.10 4.46
N ASN A 268 10.28 -11.93 4.33
CA ASN A 268 9.42 -12.41 5.42
C ASN A 268 8.66 -11.28 6.16
N ALA A 269 8.52 -10.12 5.53
CA ALA A 269 7.56 -9.12 5.97
C ALA A 269 6.14 -9.52 5.59
N PHE A 270 5.19 -9.03 6.36
CA PHE A 270 3.77 -9.20 6.08
C PHE A 270 2.99 -7.93 6.46
N ALA A 271 1.80 -7.81 5.92
CA ALA A 271 0.84 -6.82 6.36
C ALA A 271 -0.54 -7.46 6.55
N VAL A 272 -1.26 -6.99 7.54
CA VAL A 272 -2.71 -7.26 7.73
C VAL A 272 -3.42 -5.92 7.69
N LEU A 273 -4.39 -5.82 6.81
CA LEU A 273 -5.11 -4.61 6.50
C LEU A 273 -6.58 -4.87 6.78
N VAL A 274 -7.18 -4.05 7.62
CA VAL A 274 -8.54 -4.26 8.12
C VAL A 274 -9.38 -3.03 7.82
N ARG A 275 -10.54 -3.23 7.20
CA ARG A 275 -11.56 -2.19 7.08
C ARG A 275 -12.79 -2.59 7.88
N TYR A 276 -13.22 -1.69 8.73
CA TYR A 276 -14.44 -1.84 9.54
C TYR A 276 -15.69 -1.37 8.77
N GLU A 277 -16.89 -1.79 9.25
CA GLU A 277 -18.18 -1.31 8.71
C GLU A 277 -18.48 0.14 9.07
#